data_0fd213054f66eeab3809cd8fa84b4500
#
_entry.id   0fd213054f66eeab3809cd8fa84b4500
#
_cell.length_a   1.000
_cell.length_b   1.000
_cell.length_c   1.000
_cell.angle_alpha   90.00
_cell.angle_beta   90.00
_cell.angle_gamma   90.00
#
_symmetry.space_group_name_H-M   'P 1'
#
loop_
_entity.id
_entity.type
_entity.pdbx_description
1 polymer ?
#
loop_
_entity_poly.entity_id
_entity_poly.type
_entity_poly.pdbx_seq_one_letter_code
_entity_poly.pdbx_strand_id
1 'polypeptide(L)'
;MKKRTTTRKTRSIPRRRVLAPLGVVCAAGLAAIIVNSCSGITRTIVAPPQIAGAEFVGSEACADCHEDITDGFHTATHANLMAAGDNAKDIGCESCHGAASLHVESGGERGTVVNPNRSPLTCFGCHLDTRGEFSLPHAHPVIGGPLGMTSAKVACSDCHAPHEGPAIIGGGMAIAAETDTCTGCHPAQRGPWVFEHEAMREGCTVCHQPHGSVNAALLTERDSTLCMKCHFQEQASAGQVLIGGRNHANDLARGTCYSTGCHEAVHGSQVNSSLRY
;
A
#
# COMPACT_ATOMS: atom_id res chain seq x y z
N MET A 1 84.28 25.64 -42.26
CA MET A 1 83.13 24.76 -42.23
C MET A 1 82.09 25.26 -41.20
N LYS A 2 80.99 25.88 -41.65
CA LYS A 2 79.91 26.43 -40.79
C LYS A 2 78.77 25.44 -40.80
N LYS A 3 78.48 24.82 -39.65
CA LYS A 3 77.29 23.94 -39.48
C LYS A 3 76.04 24.83 -39.29
N ARG A 4 75.06 24.69 -40.18
CA ARG A 4 73.70 25.24 -40.03
C ARG A 4 72.88 24.36 -39.20
N THR A 5 72.40 24.83 -38.04
CA THR A 5 71.45 24.14 -37.19
C THR A 5 70.06 24.63 -37.57
N THR A 6 69.21 23.72 -38.11
CA THR A 6 67.80 23.98 -38.44
C THR A 6 66.97 23.66 -37.24
N THR A 7 66.39 24.64 -36.59
CA THR A 7 65.41 24.48 -35.53
C THR A 7 63.99 24.25 -36.10
N ARG A 8 63.45 23.08 -35.87
CA ARG A 8 62.09 22.68 -36.26
C ARG A 8 61.12 23.26 -35.26
N LYS A 9 60.34 24.23 -35.64
CA LYS A 9 59.27 24.85 -34.81
C LYS A 9 58.07 23.96 -34.83
N THR A 10 57.82 23.23 -33.74
CA THR A 10 56.59 22.49 -33.52
C THR A 10 55.45 23.43 -33.18
N ARG A 11 54.43 23.49 -34.05
CA ARG A 11 53.19 24.22 -33.80
C ARG A 11 52.37 23.42 -32.79
N SER A 12 52.23 23.91 -31.57
CA SER A 12 51.25 23.39 -30.58
C SER A 12 49.86 23.86 -30.99
N ILE A 13 48.97 22.90 -31.28
CA ILE A 13 47.55 23.15 -31.53
C ILE A 13 46.88 23.35 -30.15
N PRO A 14 46.18 24.46 -29.93
CA PRO A 14 45.54 24.69 -28.65
C PRO A 14 44.36 23.74 -28.46
N ARG A 15 44.47 22.80 -27.52
CA ARG A 15 43.46 21.80 -27.14
C ARG A 15 42.15 22.36 -26.57
N ARG A 16 42.05 23.70 -26.44
CA ARG A 16 40.90 24.33 -25.76
C ARG A 16 39.63 24.51 -26.58
N ARG A 17 39.63 24.31 -27.89
CA ARG A 17 38.47 24.59 -28.76
C ARG A 17 37.55 23.39 -29.05
N VAL A 18 37.96 22.18 -28.72
CA VAL A 18 37.19 20.97 -29.05
C VAL A 18 36.33 20.46 -27.87
N LEU A 19 36.68 20.81 -26.62
CA LEU A 19 35.95 20.31 -25.43
C LEU A 19 34.67 21.11 -25.10
N ALA A 20 34.55 22.39 -25.55
CA ALA A 20 33.35 23.18 -25.27
C ALA A 20 32.07 22.68 -25.97
N PRO A 21 32.08 22.30 -27.27
CA PRO A 21 30.89 21.78 -27.91
C PRO A 21 30.49 20.38 -27.41
N LEU A 22 31.46 19.54 -27.01
CA LEU A 22 31.16 18.21 -26.46
C LEU A 22 30.46 18.30 -25.10
N GLY A 23 30.89 19.21 -24.23
CA GLY A 23 30.24 19.43 -22.91
C GLY A 23 28.82 19.93 -23.04
N VAL A 24 28.53 20.84 -23.99
CA VAL A 24 27.17 21.33 -24.24
C VAL A 24 26.24 20.23 -24.79
N VAL A 25 26.74 19.40 -25.70
CA VAL A 25 25.97 18.28 -26.26
C VAL A 25 25.68 17.24 -25.20
N CYS A 26 26.65 16.91 -24.34
CA CYS A 26 26.41 15.97 -23.21
C CYS A 26 25.43 16.53 -22.18
N ALA A 27 25.52 17.85 -21.85
CA ALA A 27 24.58 18.49 -20.92
C ALA A 27 23.16 18.57 -21.49
N ALA A 28 23.02 18.90 -22.78
CA ALA A 28 21.71 18.89 -23.45
C ALA A 28 21.12 17.49 -23.56
N GLY A 29 21.94 16.47 -23.82
CA GLY A 29 21.52 15.06 -23.82
C GLY A 29 21.05 14.58 -22.44
N LEU A 30 21.77 14.92 -21.38
CA LEU A 30 21.38 14.60 -20.00
C LEU A 30 20.07 15.31 -19.59
N ALA A 31 19.91 16.58 -19.94
CA ALA A 31 18.70 17.33 -19.70
C ALA A 31 17.49 16.74 -20.45
N ALA A 32 17.66 16.30 -21.69
CA ALA A 32 16.60 15.64 -22.47
C ALA A 32 16.21 14.28 -21.86
N ILE A 33 17.14 13.51 -21.30
CA ILE A 33 16.85 12.24 -20.61
C ILE A 33 16.07 12.49 -19.31
N ILE A 34 16.43 13.53 -18.54
CA ILE A 34 15.74 13.89 -17.29
C ILE A 34 14.32 14.37 -17.58
N VAL A 35 14.11 15.17 -18.61
CA VAL A 35 12.76 15.65 -18.98
C VAL A 35 11.87 14.51 -19.49
N ASN A 36 12.41 13.57 -20.26
CA ASN A 36 11.64 12.38 -20.68
C ASN A 36 11.37 11.38 -19.54
N SER A 37 12.20 11.37 -18.50
CA SER A 37 11.97 10.50 -17.32
C SER A 37 10.82 11.00 -16.44
N CYS A 38 10.42 12.28 -16.58
CA CYS A 38 9.27 12.87 -15.88
C CYS A 38 7.99 12.90 -16.71
N SER A 39 8.00 12.39 -17.96
CA SER A 39 6.78 12.29 -18.76
C SER A 39 5.87 11.20 -18.22
N GLY A 40 4.85 11.65 -17.55
CA GLY A 40 3.64 10.99 -17.14
C GLY A 40 3.67 9.47 -16.96
N ILE A 41 3.60 9.01 -15.72
CA ILE A 41 3.17 7.64 -15.44
C ILE A 41 1.73 7.54 -15.97
N THR A 42 1.56 7.05 -17.18
CA THR A 42 0.25 6.66 -17.70
C THR A 42 -0.21 5.46 -16.88
N ARG A 43 -1.06 5.70 -15.90
CA ARG A 43 -1.72 4.61 -15.18
C ARG A 43 -2.63 3.88 -16.17
N THR A 44 -2.42 2.59 -16.35
CA THR A 44 -3.36 1.73 -17.04
C THR A 44 -4.56 1.56 -16.11
N ILE A 45 -5.70 2.15 -16.47
CA ILE A 45 -6.97 1.92 -15.78
C ILE A 45 -7.61 0.72 -16.49
N VAL A 46 -7.87 -0.35 -15.75
CA VAL A 46 -8.65 -1.48 -16.25
C VAL A 46 -10.12 -1.10 -16.13
N ALA A 47 -10.88 -1.24 -17.21
CA ALA A 47 -12.30 -0.94 -17.18
C ALA A 47 -13.00 -1.72 -16.04
N PRO A 48 -13.83 -1.06 -15.22
CA PRO A 48 -14.58 -1.73 -14.18
C PRO A 48 -15.55 -2.76 -14.77
N PRO A 49 -15.99 -3.76 -14.01
CA PRO A 49 -17.05 -4.66 -14.41
C PRO A 49 -18.30 -3.87 -14.84
N GLN A 50 -18.99 -4.35 -15.87
CA GLN A 50 -20.19 -3.71 -16.41
C GLN A 50 -21.35 -4.71 -16.45
N ILE A 51 -22.57 -4.21 -16.29
CA ILE A 51 -23.79 -4.97 -16.56
C ILE A 51 -24.07 -4.87 -18.06
N ALA A 52 -24.30 -6.00 -18.72
CA ALA A 52 -24.55 -6.03 -20.17
C ALA A 52 -25.81 -5.25 -20.54
N GLY A 53 -25.68 -4.32 -21.47
CA GLY A 53 -26.76 -3.48 -21.93
C GLY A 53 -27.06 -2.24 -21.07
N ALA A 54 -26.32 -2.04 -19.97
CA ALA A 54 -26.44 -0.81 -19.19
C ALA A 54 -25.65 0.33 -19.84
N GLU A 55 -26.18 1.54 -19.75
CA GLU A 55 -25.59 2.80 -20.22
C GLU A 55 -25.30 3.72 -19.02
N PHE A 56 -24.35 4.64 -19.18
CA PHE A 56 -24.02 5.63 -18.16
C PHE A 56 -25.09 6.70 -18.07
N VAL A 57 -25.54 7.00 -16.85
CA VAL A 57 -26.62 7.99 -16.57
C VAL A 57 -26.09 9.21 -15.81
N GLY A 58 -24.90 9.14 -15.25
CA GLY A 58 -24.28 10.20 -14.44
C GLY A 58 -24.67 10.13 -12.97
N SER A 59 -23.81 10.72 -12.13
CA SER A 59 -23.96 10.65 -10.68
C SER A 59 -25.20 11.34 -10.13
N GLU A 60 -25.73 12.33 -10.84
CA GLU A 60 -26.96 13.06 -10.46
C GLU A 60 -28.18 12.12 -10.36
N ALA A 61 -28.28 11.15 -11.26
CA ALA A 61 -29.36 10.16 -11.23
C ALA A 61 -29.34 9.25 -10.00
N CYS A 62 -28.20 9.15 -9.33
CA CYS A 62 -28.06 8.35 -8.11
C CYS A 62 -28.60 9.11 -6.88
N ALA A 63 -28.47 10.43 -6.86
CA ALA A 63 -28.83 11.29 -5.74
C ALA A 63 -30.32 11.20 -5.36
N ASP A 64 -31.19 11.01 -6.35
CA ASP A 64 -32.65 10.94 -6.14
C ASP A 64 -33.09 9.82 -5.16
N CYS A 65 -32.29 8.75 -5.07
CA CYS A 65 -32.59 7.60 -4.21
C CYS A 65 -31.50 7.35 -3.13
N HIS A 66 -30.28 7.85 -3.33
CA HIS A 66 -29.12 7.64 -2.47
C HIS A 66 -28.59 8.97 -1.89
N GLU A 67 -29.50 9.85 -1.43
CA GLU A 67 -29.19 11.19 -0.92
C GLU A 67 -28.11 11.14 0.17
N ASP A 68 -28.27 10.30 1.18
CA ASP A 68 -27.32 10.20 2.30
C ASP A 68 -25.89 9.88 1.84
N ILE A 69 -25.75 9.01 0.83
CA ILE A 69 -24.44 8.62 0.28
C ILE A 69 -23.88 9.75 -0.57
N THR A 70 -24.70 10.38 -1.40
CA THR A 70 -24.26 11.46 -2.29
C THR A 70 -23.87 12.69 -1.52
N ASP A 71 -24.57 13.03 -0.46
CA ASP A 71 -24.27 14.15 0.44
C ASP A 71 -22.96 13.92 1.21
N GLY A 72 -22.68 12.69 1.63
CA GLY A 72 -21.44 12.34 2.30
C GLY A 72 -20.24 12.23 1.37
N PHE A 73 -20.46 11.93 0.09
CA PHE A 73 -19.39 11.56 -0.87
C PHE A 73 -18.35 12.66 -1.07
N HIS A 74 -18.70 13.94 -0.97
CA HIS A 74 -17.76 15.04 -1.09
C HIS A 74 -16.62 14.99 -0.05
N THR A 75 -16.81 14.30 1.05
CA THR A 75 -15.78 14.08 2.10
C THR A 75 -14.86 12.91 1.79
N ALA A 76 -15.27 12.02 0.88
CA ALA A 76 -14.52 10.82 0.55
C ALA A 76 -13.19 11.14 -0.16
N THR A 77 -12.18 10.34 0.11
CA THR A 77 -10.90 10.42 -0.61
C THR A 77 -11.09 10.29 -2.13
N HIS A 78 -12.06 9.46 -2.56
CA HIS A 78 -12.37 9.24 -3.97
C HIS A 78 -13.12 10.43 -4.62
N ALA A 79 -13.73 11.30 -3.86
CA ALA A 79 -14.38 12.52 -4.39
C ALA A 79 -13.40 13.47 -5.10
N ASN A 80 -12.10 13.35 -4.77
CA ASN A 80 -11.04 14.13 -5.41
C ASN A 80 -10.53 13.51 -6.72
N LEU A 81 -11.13 12.41 -7.18
CA LEU A 81 -10.83 11.86 -8.49
C LEU A 81 -11.41 12.79 -9.55
N MET A 82 -10.54 13.59 -10.15
CA MET A 82 -10.87 14.50 -11.23
C MET A 82 -10.37 13.90 -12.53
N ALA A 83 -11.27 13.65 -13.50
CA ALA A 83 -10.85 13.50 -14.89
C ALA A 83 -10.84 14.87 -15.55
N ALA A 84 -9.78 15.14 -16.27
CA ALA A 84 -9.73 16.25 -17.18
C ALA A 84 -10.13 15.79 -18.59
N GLY A 85 -10.98 16.55 -19.28
CA GLY A 85 -11.36 16.30 -20.66
C GLY A 85 -12.81 15.84 -20.83
N ASP A 86 -13.13 15.36 -22.04
CA ASP A 86 -14.50 15.03 -22.46
C ASP A 86 -15.13 13.87 -21.66
N ASN A 87 -14.30 13.07 -20.98
CA ASN A 87 -14.72 11.95 -20.14
C ASN A 87 -14.90 12.32 -18.65
N ALA A 88 -14.79 13.59 -18.29
CA ALA A 88 -14.97 14.04 -16.91
C ALA A 88 -16.36 13.69 -16.34
N LYS A 89 -17.36 13.56 -17.20
CA LYS A 89 -18.71 13.10 -16.84
C LYS A 89 -18.76 11.64 -16.34
N ASP A 90 -17.76 10.84 -16.67
CA ASP A 90 -17.73 9.41 -16.35
C ASP A 90 -17.05 9.14 -14.98
N ILE A 91 -16.66 10.22 -14.27
CA ILE A 91 -16.09 10.13 -12.92
C ILE A 91 -17.18 10.43 -11.90
N GLY A 92 -17.30 9.52 -10.96
CA GLY A 92 -18.30 9.57 -9.90
C GLY A 92 -18.74 8.17 -9.51
N CYS A 93 -20.00 8.02 -9.17
CA CYS A 93 -20.58 6.75 -8.72
C CYS A 93 -20.33 5.60 -9.71
N GLU A 94 -20.56 5.85 -10.98
CA GLU A 94 -20.42 4.85 -12.04
C GLU A 94 -18.98 4.46 -12.37
N SER A 95 -17.98 5.21 -11.90
CA SER A 95 -16.57 4.81 -12.01
C SER A 95 -16.27 3.53 -11.21
N CYS A 96 -17.03 3.31 -10.14
CA CYS A 96 -16.93 2.12 -9.30
C CYS A 96 -18.11 1.16 -9.53
N HIS A 97 -19.30 1.68 -9.71
CA HIS A 97 -20.53 0.90 -9.85
C HIS A 97 -20.86 0.48 -11.29
N GLY A 98 -20.08 0.96 -12.28
CA GLY A 98 -20.37 0.73 -13.68
C GLY A 98 -21.63 1.45 -14.15
N ALA A 99 -21.97 1.28 -15.43
CA ALA A 99 -23.16 1.89 -16.04
C ALA A 99 -24.44 1.45 -15.30
N ALA A 100 -25.33 2.41 -15.01
CA ALA A 100 -26.43 2.23 -14.08
C ALA A 100 -27.84 2.43 -14.68
N SER A 101 -27.98 2.57 -16.00
CA SER A 101 -29.29 2.85 -16.60
C SER A 101 -30.33 1.79 -16.22
N LEU A 102 -29.99 0.50 -16.28
CA LEU A 102 -30.90 -0.58 -15.93
C LEU A 102 -31.33 -0.55 -14.46
N HIS A 103 -30.46 -0.06 -13.59
CA HIS A 103 -30.76 0.09 -12.15
C HIS A 103 -31.77 1.21 -11.92
N VAL A 104 -31.56 2.34 -12.56
CA VAL A 104 -32.50 3.49 -12.50
C VAL A 104 -33.83 3.14 -13.10
N GLU A 105 -33.85 2.57 -14.30
CA GLU A 105 -35.08 2.19 -15.04
C GLU A 105 -35.90 1.13 -14.27
N SER A 106 -35.26 0.20 -13.58
CA SER A 106 -35.93 -0.81 -12.78
C SER A 106 -36.42 -0.32 -11.41
N GLY A 107 -36.10 0.93 -11.03
CA GLY A 107 -36.42 1.46 -9.71
C GLY A 107 -35.58 0.87 -8.60
N GLY A 108 -34.34 0.50 -8.90
CA GLY A 108 -33.38 0.05 -7.88
C GLY A 108 -33.27 -1.47 -7.73
N GLU A 109 -33.63 -2.26 -8.73
CA GLU A 109 -33.53 -3.71 -8.68
C GLU A 109 -32.09 -4.17 -8.44
N ARG A 110 -31.91 -5.14 -7.51
CA ARG A 110 -30.58 -5.68 -7.16
C ARG A 110 -30.00 -6.51 -8.30
N GLY A 111 -28.75 -6.26 -8.63
CA GLY A 111 -28.02 -6.98 -9.69
C GLY A 111 -28.07 -6.30 -11.06
N THR A 112 -28.79 -5.17 -11.19
CA THR A 112 -28.83 -4.33 -12.38
C THR A 112 -27.76 -3.23 -12.40
N VAL A 113 -26.96 -3.16 -11.35
CA VAL A 113 -25.76 -2.34 -11.22
C VAL A 113 -24.65 -3.15 -10.55
N VAL A 114 -23.40 -2.83 -10.82
CA VAL A 114 -22.26 -3.51 -10.19
C VAL A 114 -22.21 -3.20 -8.70
N ASN A 115 -22.08 -4.24 -7.88
CA ASN A 115 -21.83 -4.09 -6.47
C ASN A 115 -20.35 -4.40 -6.19
N PRO A 116 -19.51 -3.38 -5.86
CA PRO A 116 -18.09 -3.54 -5.60
C PRO A 116 -17.74 -4.53 -4.47
N ASN A 117 -18.63 -4.70 -3.49
CA ASN A 117 -18.44 -5.68 -2.40
C ASN A 117 -18.45 -7.14 -2.87
N ARG A 118 -18.99 -7.41 -4.04
CA ARG A 118 -19.03 -8.77 -4.61
C ARG A 118 -17.82 -9.09 -5.48
N SER A 119 -17.06 -8.07 -5.88
CA SER A 119 -15.90 -8.25 -6.74
C SER A 119 -14.83 -7.19 -6.44
N PRO A 120 -13.63 -7.59 -6.01
CA PRO A 120 -12.53 -6.66 -5.80
C PRO A 120 -12.01 -6.07 -7.12
N LEU A 121 -12.43 -6.60 -8.27
CA LEU A 121 -11.98 -6.15 -9.58
C LEU A 121 -12.30 -4.67 -9.82
N THR A 122 -13.39 -4.17 -9.26
CA THR A 122 -13.74 -2.75 -9.30
C THR A 122 -12.65 -1.87 -8.68
N CYS A 123 -12.17 -2.26 -7.50
CA CYS A 123 -11.11 -1.53 -6.81
C CYS A 123 -9.76 -1.73 -7.51
N PHE A 124 -9.45 -2.95 -7.92
CA PHE A 124 -8.22 -3.31 -8.60
C PHE A 124 -8.08 -2.71 -10.00
N GLY A 125 -9.14 -2.18 -10.58
CA GLY A 125 -9.06 -1.41 -11.83
C GLY A 125 -8.13 -0.19 -11.71
N CYS A 126 -8.05 0.40 -10.52
CA CYS A 126 -7.18 1.53 -10.21
C CYS A 126 -6.06 1.16 -9.22
N HIS A 127 -6.31 0.27 -8.26
CA HIS A 127 -5.38 -0.17 -7.21
C HIS A 127 -4.63 -1.45 -7.61
N LEU A 128 -3.85 -1.35 -8.72
CA LEU A 128 -3.13 -2.50 -9.29
C LEU A 128 -2.02 -3.02 -8.36
N ASP A 129 -1.35 -2.13 -7.66
CA ASP A 129 -0.28 -2.49 -6.71
C ASP A 129 -0.86 -3.33 -5.56
N THR A 130 -1.99 -2.90 -5.03
CA THR A 130 -2.72 -3.61 -3.97
C THR A 130 -3.18 -5.00 -4.44
N ARG A 131 -3.58 -5.13 -5.71
CA ARG A 131 -3.87 -6.45 -6.29
C ARG A 131 -2.66 -7.38 -6.23
N GLY A 132 -1.45 -6.85 -6.47
CA GLY A 132 -0.20 -7.59 -6.34
C GLY A 132 0.03 -8.08 -4.91
N GLU A 133 -0.20 -7.21 -3.92
CA GLU A 133 -0.08 -7.55 -2.50
C GLU A 133 -1.02 -8.70 -2.09
N PHE A 134 -2.29 -8.67 -2.50
CA PHE A 134 -3.25 -9.76 -2.24
C PHE A 134 -2.91 -11.08 -2.95
N SER A 135 -1.96 -11.08 -3.85
CA SER A 135 -1.45 -12.30 -4.51
C SER A 135 -0.28 -12.94 -3.78
N LEU A 136 0.19 -12.34 -2.68
CA LEU A 136 1.27 -12.88 -1.85
C LEU A 136 0.79 -14.13 -1.07
N PRO A 137 1.71 -14.98 -0.60
CA PRO A 137 1.39 -16.24 0.06
C PRO A 137 0.47 -16.13 1.28
N HIS A 138 0.56 -15.01 1.99
CA HIS A 138 -0.27 -14.70 3.14
C HIS A 138 -1.02 -13.40 2.86
N ALA A 139 -2.33 -13.44 2.79
CA ALA A 139 -3.19 -12.29 2.53
C ALA A 139 -4.55 -12.49 3.18
N HIS A 140 -5.27 -11.40 3.45
CA HIS A 140 -6.69 -11.53 3.74
C HIS A 140 -7.43 -12.10 2.53
N PRO A 141 -8.47 -12.93 2.72
CA PRO A 141 -9.16 -13.64 1.64
C PRO A 141 -10.15 -12.71 0.89
N VAL A 142 -9.61 -11.64 0.32
CA VAL A 142 -10.34 -10.66 -0.51
C VAL A 142 -10.52 -11.19 -1.93
N ILE A 143 -9.50 -11.88 -2.46
CA ILE A 143 -9.60 -12.57 -3.73
C ILE A 143 -10.10 -13.97 -3.42
N GLY A 144 -11.28 -14.33 -3.95
CA GLY A 144 -11.79 -15.71 -3.89
C GLY A 144 -10.78 -16.68 -4.50
N GLY A 145 -10.73 -17.93 -4.01
CA GLY A 145 -9.78 -18.98 -4.33
C GLY A 145 -9.43 -19.14 -5.81
N PRO A 146 -8.70 -20.18 -6.24
CA PRO A 146 -8.16 -20.26 -7.60
C PRO A 146 -9.22 -19.94 -8.67
N LEU A 147 -8.94 -18.94 -9.49
CA LEU A 147 -9.82 -18.44 -10.58
C LEU A 147 -11.08 -17.66 -10.13
N GLY A 148 -11.14 -17.16 -8.86
CA GLY A 148 -12.28 -16.37 -8.40
C GLY A 148 -13.57 -17.19 -8.21
N MET A 149 -13.47 -18.51 -8.11
CA MET A 149 -14.60 -19.44 -8.07
C MET A 149 -15.23 -19.56 -6.68
N THR A 150 -14.60 -19.04 -5.64
CA THR A 150 -15.17 -18.99 -4.29
C THR A 150 -15.38 -17.53 -3.88
N SER A 151 -16.49 -17.26 -3.21
CA SER A 151 -16.76 -15.92 -2.69
C SER A 151 -15.62 -15.48 -1.75
N ALA A 152 -15.13 -14.26 -1.94
CA ALA A 152 -14.24 -13.63 -0.98
C ALA A 152 -14.92 -13.59 0.39
N LYS A 153 -14.13 -13.77 1.46
CA LYS A 153 -14.64 -13.70 2.84
C LYS A 153 -14.59 -12.31 3.42
N VAL A 154 -13.80 -11.45 2.80
CA VAL A 154 -13.56 -10.06 3.20
C VAL A 154 -13.68 -9.18 1.95
N ALA A 155 -14.42 -8.10 2.04
CA ALA A 155 -14.48 -7.08 1.01
C ALA A 155 -13.54 -5.91 1.36
N CYS A 156 -13.14 -5.13 0.36
CA CYS A 156 -12.33 -3.93 0.60
C CYS A 156 -13.04 -2.96 1.54
N SER A 157 -14.37 -2.85 1.41
CA SER A 157 -15.23 -2.01 2.25
C SER A 157 -15.44 -2.49 3.68
N ASP A 158 -14.97 -3.69 4.06
CA ASP A 158 -14.96 -4.10 5.47
C ASP A 158 -13.89 -3.35 6.28
N CYS A 159 -12.90 -2.78 5.58
CA CYS A 159 -11.83 -2.01 6.18
C CYS A 159 -11.77 -0.56 5.67
N HIS A 160 -12.24 -0.30 4.46
CA HIS A 160 -12.16 0.99 3.80
C HIS A 160 -13.54 1.62 3.60
N ALA A 161 -13.64 2.93 3.80
CA ALA A 161 -14.85 3.73 3.55
C ALA A 161 -14.75 4.43 2.18
N PRO A 162 -15.26 3.84 1.09
CA PRO A 162 -15.14 4.46 -0.23
C PRO A 162 -16.07 5.66 -0.45
N HIS A 163 -17.15 5.77 0.32
CA HIS A 163 -18.18 6.77 0.14
C HIS A 163 -18.04 8.01 1.02
N GLU A 164 -17.26 7.93 2.11
CA GLU A 164 -17.17 9.03 3.07
C GLU A 164 -15.80 9.08 3.75
N GLY A 165 -15.40 10.26 4.17
CA GLY A 165 -14.28 10.52 5.07
C GLY A 165 -12.95 9.94 4.64
N PRO A 166 -12.09 9.65 5.60
CA PRO A 166 -10.82 8.99 5.38
C PRO A 166 -11.00 7.56 4.89
N ALA A 167 -10.02 7.07 4.13
CA ALA A 167 -10.08 5.79 3.46
C ALA A 167 -10.25 4.57 4.37
N ILE A 168 -9.96 4.69 5.68
CA ILE A 168 -10.14 3.61 6.67
C ILE A 168 -11.36 3.91 7.51
N ILE A 169 -12.21 2.92 7.72
CA ILE A 169 -13.41 3.02 8.57
C ILE A 169 -13.01 3.50 9.97
N GLY A 170 -13.77 4.47 10.49
CA GLY A 170 -13.56 5.02 11.83
C GLY A 170 -12.62 6.21 11.93
N GLY A 171 -12.14 6.78 10.81
CA GLY A 171 -11.45 8.07 10.82
C GLY A 171 -9.99 8.08 10.40
N GLY A 172 -9.57 7.12 9.66
CA GLY A 172 -8.46 7.07 8.69
C GLY A 172 -7.04 7.36 9.11
N MET A 173 -6.82 8.16 10.11
CA MET A 173 -5.48 8.52 10.60
C MET A 173 -5.31 8.26 12.11
N ALA A 174 -6.38 7.92 12.81
CA ALA A 174 -6.30 7.62 14.23
C ALA A 174 -5.97 6.13 14.44
N ILE A 175 -4.90 5.88 15.17
CA ILE A 175 -4.47 4.52 15.57
C ILE A 175 -5.62 3.76 16.26
N ALA A 176 -6.46 4.45 17.04
CA ALA A 176 -7.63 3.85 17.66
C ALA A 176 -8.64 3.30 16.63
N ALA A 177 -8.89 4.04 15.55
CA ALA A 177 -9.80 3.62 14.50
C ALA A 177 -9.26 2.41 13.71
N GLU A 178 -7.97 2.38 13.43
CA GLU A 178 -7.29 1.24 12.83
C GLU A 178 -7.44 0.00 13.73
N THR A 179 -7.17 0.15 15.01
CA THR A 179 -7.28 -0.93 16.00
C THR A 179 -8.72 -1.45 16.09
N ASP A 180 -9.71 -0.57 16.13
CA ASP A 180 -11.13 -0.95 16.19
C ASP A 180 -11.56 -1.70 14.92
N THR A 181 -11.12 -1.25 13.74
CA THR A 181 -11.37 -1.94 12.46
C THR A 181 -10.81 -3.35 12.47
N CYS A 182 -9.56 -3.52 12.87
CA CYS A 182 -8.91 -4.84 12.92
C CYS A 182 -9.57 -5.75 13.96
N THR A 183 -9.80 -5.23 15.17
CA THR A 183 -10.32 -6.02 16.29
C THR A 183 -11.81 -6.32 16.21
N GLY A 184 -12.52 -5.71 15.26
CA GLY A 184 -13.88 -6.12 14.89
C GLY A 184 -13.94 -7.58 14.45
N CYS A 185 -12.91 -8.06 13.75
CA CYS A 185 -12.76 -9.46 13.34
C CYS A 185 -11.71 -10.23 14.17
N HIS A 186 -10.78 -9.54 14.81
CA HIS A 186 -9.70 -10.09 15.64
C HIS A 186 -9.83 -9.71 17.12
N PRO A 187 -10.94 -10.05 17.81
CA PRO A 187 -11.20 -9.56 19.18
C PRO A 187 -10.19 -10.08 20.21
N ALA A 188 -9.53 -11.20 19.93
CA ALA A 188 -8.52 -11.77 20.82
C ALA A 188 -7.27 -10.87 20.96
N GLN A 189 -7.04 -9.95 20.02
CA GLN A 189 -5.91 -9.01 20.02
C GLN A 189 -6.25 -7.64 20.63
N ARG A 190 -7.51 -7.45 21.09
CA ARG A 190 -7.97 -6.14 21.57
C ARG A 190 -7.47 -5.77 22.97
N GLY A 191 -7.23 -6.76 23.80
CA GLY A 191 -7.00 -6.53 25.23
C GLY A 191 -8.33 -6.35 26.01
N PRO A 192 -8.31 -5.72 27.21
CA PRO A 192 -7.15 -5.16 27.89
C PRO A 192 -6.20 -6.22 28.42
N TRP A 193 -4.92 -5.88 28.46
CA TRP A 193 -3.87 -6.76 28.99
C TRP A 193 -3.34 -6.23 30.32
N VAL A 194 -2.93 -7.11 31.24
CA VAL A 194 -2.24 -6.70 32.48
C VAL A 194 -0.85 -6.17 32.15
N PHE A 195 -0.19 -6.85 31.20
CA PHE A 195 1.11 -6.44 30.64
C PHE A 195 0.92 -6.20 29.15
N GLU A 196 0.62 -4.96 28.79
CA GLU A 196 0.47 -4.56 27.41
C GLU A 196 1.83 -4.46 26.71
N HIS A 197 1.91 -4.87 25.44
CA HIS A 197 3.06 -4.55 24.62
C HIS A 197 2.90 -3.12 24.10
N GLU A 198 3.83 -2.25 24.43
CA GLU A 198 3.75 -0.81 24.11
C GLU A 198 3.56 -0.56 22.59
N ALA A 199 4.13 -1.42 21.74
CA ALA A 199 3.97 -1.33 20.30
C ALA A 199 2.50 -1.43 19.82
N MET A 200 1.60 -2.01 20.62
CA MET A 200 0.17 -2.06 20.31
C MET A 200 -0.47 -0.65 20.23
N ARG A 201 0.15 0.34 20.87
CA ARG A 201 -0.29 1.74 20.83
C ARG A 201 0.09 2.45 19.54
N GLU A 202 0.99 1.88 18.75
CA GLU A 202 1.42 2.44 17.46
C GLU A 202 0.58 1.90 16.29
N GLY A 203 -0.38 1.00 16.56
CA GLY A 203 -1.28 0.42 15.58
C GLY A 203 -0.81 -0.95 15.05
N CYS A 204 -1.76 -1.66 14.46
CA CYS A 204 -1.54 -3.03 13.98
C CYS A 204 -0.58 -3.07 12.79
N THR A 205 -0.63 -2.05 11.92
CA THR A 205 0.12 -1.99 10.66
C THR A 205 1.63 -1.72 10.85
N VAL A 206 2.06 -1.38 12.06
CA VAL A 206 3.50 -1.31 12.40
C VAL A 206 4.16 -2.69 12.25
N CYS A 207 3.42 -3.75 12.58
CA CYS A 207 3.90 -5.13 12.51
C CYS A 207 3.27 -5.92 11.36
N HIS A 208 2.05 -5.60 10.94
CA HIS A 208 1.29 -6.37 9.97
C HIS A 208 1.05 -5.60 8.67
N GLN A 209 1.11 -6.31 7.54
CA GLN A 209 0.72 -5.81 6.22
C GLN A 209 -0.63 -6.43 5.82
N PRO A 210 -1.75 -5.72 6.02
CA PRO A 210 -3.08 -6.32 5.94
C PRO A 210 -3.48 -6.77 4.53
N HIS A 211 -2.92 -6.20 3.48
CA HIS A 211 -3.21 -6.61 2.11
C HIS A 211 -2.52 -7.92 1.76
N GLY A 212 -1.29 -8.12 2.21
CA GLY A 212 -0.57 -9.35 1.96
C GLY A 212 0.91 -9.28 2.32
N SER A 213 1.50 -10.41 2.65
CA SER A 213 2.90 -10.53 3.00
C SER A 213 3.49 -11.85 2.52
N VAL A 214 4.79 -11.87 2.32
CA VAL A 214 5.56 -13.11 2.15
C VAL A 214 5.79 -13.83 3.49
N ASN A 215 5.57 -13.13 4.60
CA ASN A 215 5.76 -13.65 5.93
C ASN A 215 4.43 -14.14 6.53
N ALA A 216 4.48 -15.23 7.29
CA ALA A 216 3.32 -15.74 8.01
C ALA A 216 2.73 -14.68 8.94
N ALA A 217 1.45 -14.82 9.29
CA ALA A 217 0.69 -13.86 10.08
C ALA A 217 0.69 -12.43 9.51
N LEU A 218 0.91 -12.25 8.20
CA LEU A 218 0.98 -10.97 7.52
C LEU A 218 2.05 -10.02 8.08
N LEU A 219 3.14 -10.56 8.64
CA LEU A 219 4.18 -9.73 9.25
C LEU A 219 4.95 -8.93 8.19
N THR A 220 5.28 -7.67 8.51
CA THR A 220 6.07 -6.79 7.64
C THR A 220 7.50 -7.27 7.48
N GLU A 221 8.03 -7.95 8.50
CA GLU A 221 9.38 -8.52 8.50
C GLU A 221 9.36 -9.94 9.04
N ARG A 222 10.41 -10.68 8.71
CA ARG A 222 10.56 -12.07 9.15
C ARG A 222 11.20 -12.16 10.51
N ASP A 223 10.68 -13.06 11.34
CA ASP A 223 11.29 -13.55 12.58
C ASP A 223 11.73 -12.41 13.53
N SER A 224 12.93 -12.55 14.10
CA SER A 224 13.53 -11.59 15.02
C SER A 224 13.84 -10.23 14.37
N THR A 225 13.92 -10.13 13.05
CA THR A 225 14.16 -8.88 12.33
C THR A 225 13.08 -7.85 12.65
N LEU A 226 11.81 -8.28 12.72
CA LEU A 226 10.70 -7.42 13.12
C LEU A 226 10.90 -6.82 14.50
N CYS A 227 11.21 -7.67 15.47
CA CYS A 227 11.37 -7.25 16.86
C CYS A 227 12.56 -6.31 17.06
N MET A 228 13.66 -6.59 16.37
CA MET A 228 14.90 -5.82 16.45
C MET A 228 14.84 -4.44 15.79
N LYS A 229 13.74 -4.08 15.13
CA LYS A 229 13.50 -2.69 14.69
C LYS A 229 13.37 -1.72 15.88
N CYS A 230 12.85 -2.21 17.02
CA CYS A 230 12.61 -1.43 18.22
C CYS A 230 13.45 -1.91 19.40
N HIS A 231 13.69 -3.24 19.51
CA HIS A 231 14.46 -3.83 20.60
C HIS A 231 15.95 -3.81 20.29
N PHE A 232 16.63 -2.81 20.81
CA PHE A 232 18.08 -2.67 20.64
C PHE A 232 18.84 -3.85 21.24
N GLN A 233 19.82 -4.32 20.48
CA GLN A 233 20.79 -5.30 20.92
C GLN A 233 22.12 -4.59 21.22
N GLU A 234 22.69 -4.88 22.39
CA GLU A 234 24.01 -4.43 22.77
C GLU A 234 24.96 -5.63 22.80
N GLN A 235 26.02 -5.56 22.01
CA GLN A 235 27.09 -6.54 22.09
C GLN A 235 28.08 -6.11 23.17
N ALA A 236 27.82 -6.50 24.41
CA ALA A 236 28.64 -6.12 25.59
C ALA A 236 30.02 -6.77 25.57
N SER A 237 30.14 -8.00 25.06
CA SER A 237 31.39 -8.72 24.89
C SER A 237 31.24 -9.89 23.91
N ALA A 238 32.30 -10.59 23.57
CA ALA A 238 32.23 -11.77 22.72
C ALA A 238 31.27 -12.82 23.35
N GLY A 239 30.24 -13.21 22.60
CA GLY A 239 29.23 -14.17 23.06
C GLY A 239 28.17 -13.61 24.01
N GLN A 240 28.08 -12.28 24.16
CA GLN A 240 27.02 -11.63 24.93
C GLN A 240 26.25 -10.63 24.03
N VAL A 241 24.99 -10.92 23.83
CA VAL A 241 24.03 -10.03 23.14
C VAL A 241 22.95 -9.68 24.15
N LEU A 242 22.98 -8.46 24.66
CA LEU A 242 21.98 -7.98 25.60
C LEU A 242 20.78 -7.39 24.87
N ILE A 243 19.59 -7.87 25.21
CA ILE A 243 18.31 -7.30 24.79
C ILE A 243 17.49 -7.14 26.08
N GLY A 244 17.04 -5.92 26.38
CA GLY A 244 16.35 -5.62 27.63
C GLY A 244 17.18 -5.99 28.89
N GLY A 245 18.49 -5.86 28.80
CA GLY A 245 19.42 -6.17 29.91
C GLY A 245 19.72 -7.67 30.15
N ARG A 246 19.12 -8.57 29.34
CA ARG A 246 19.34 -10.02 29.44
C ARG A 246 20.16 -10.52 28.26
N ASN A 247 21.04 -11.51 28.50
CA ASN A 247 21.83 -12.11 27.43
C ASN A 247 21.00 -13.10 26.61
N HIS A 248 20.82 -12.79 25.34
CA HIS A 248 20.05 -13.55 24.35
C HIS A 248 20.95 -14.25 23.30
N ALA A 249 22.28 -14.24 23.49
CA ALA A 249 23.20 -14.77 22.46
C ALA A 249 22.88 -16.22 22.04
N ASN A 250 22.54 -17.08 23.01
CA ASN A 250 22.16 -18.47 22.71
C ASN A 250 20.70 -18.60 22.20
N ASP A 251 19.83 -17.67 22.56
CA ASP A 251 18.42 -17.74 22.23
C ASP A 251 18.18 -17.28 20.78
N LEU A 252 18.92 -16.28 20.31
CA LEU A 252 18.86 -15.81 18.92
C LEU A 252 19.20 -16.90 17.89
N ALA A 253 20.01 -17.90 18.29
CA ALA A 253 20.35 -19.03 17.43
C ALA A 253 19.29 -20.14 17.41
N ARG A 254 18.30 -20.09 18.31
CA ARG A 254 17.30 -21.18 18.48
C ARG A 254 16.02 -20.96 17.71
N GLY A 255 15.71 -19.74 17.30
CA GLY A 255 14.46 -19.45 16.59
C GLY A 255 14.03 -17.99 16.72
N THR A 256 12.72 -17.79 16.59
CA THR A 256 12.12 -16.46 16.67
C THR A 256 11.90 -16.02 18.11
N CYS A 257 11.79 -14.70 18.32
CA CYS A 257 11.51 -14.13 19.63
C CYS A 257 10.18 -14.63 20.23
N TYR A 258 9.20 -14.91 19.38
CA TYR A 258 7.86 -15.40 19.74
C TYR A 258 7.72 -16.94 19.69
N SER A 259 8.82 -17.67 19.62
CA SER A 259 8.78 -19.14 19.69
C SER A 259 8.25 -19.62 21.05
N THR A 260 7.69 -20.83 21.07
CA THR A 260 7.15 -21.48 22.26
C THR A 260 8.15 -21.44 23.44
N GLY A 261 7.67 -20.93 24.57
CA GLY A 261 8.46 -20.73 25.78
C GLY A 261 9.30 -19.45 25.82
N CYS A 262 9.17 -18.57 24.78
CA CYS A 262 9.83 -17.27 24.74
C CYS A 262 8.79 -16.14 24.95
N HIS A 263 8.58 -15.28 23.94
CA HIS A 263 7.66 -14.13 24.03
C HIS A 263 6.39 -14.38 23.20
N GLU A 264 5.62 -15.39 23.54
CA GLU A 264 4.48 -15.86 22.74
C GLU A 264 3.31 -14.89 22.74
N ALA A 265 3.15 -14.13 23.84
CA ALA A 265 2.03 -13.20 24.02
C ALA A 265 2.39 -11.78 23.49
N VAL A 266 2.84 -11.69 22.23
CA VAL A 266 3.39 -10.46 21.64
C VAL A 266 2.42 -9.28 21.61
N HIS A 267 1.11 -9.51 21.65
CA HIS A 267 0.10 -8.45 21.72
C HIS A 267 -0.14 -7.96 23.15
N GLY A 268 0.24 -8.76 24.15
CA GLY A 268 0.05 -8.49 25.55
C GLY A 268 -0.18 -9.77 26.35
N SER A 269 0.15 -9.75 27.65
CA SER A 269 0.02 -10.90 28.54
C SER A 269 -0.82 -10.58 29.76
N GLN A 270 -1.58 -11.55 30.23
CA GLN A 270 -2.34 -11.45 31.47
C GLN A 270 -1.49 -11.84 32.70
N VAL A 271 -0.35 -12.49 32.49
CA VAL A 271 0.36 -13.16 33.59
C VAL A 271 1.84 -12.80 33.67
N ASN A 272 2.45 -12.25 32.62
CA ASN A 272 3.90 -12.09 32.58
C ASN A 272 4.35 -10.83 31.82
N SER A 273 5.14 -9.99 32.49
CA SER A 273 5.70 -8.74 31.89
C SER A 273 6.69 -9.00 30.76
N SER A 274 7.20 -10.21 30.60
CA SER A 274 8.03 -10.60 29.46
C SER A 274 7.19 -11.16 28.29
N LEU A 275 5.89 -10.88 28.25
CA LEU A 275 4.94 -11.28 27.21
C LEU A 275 4.94 -12.80 26.95
N ARG A 276 4.81 -13.57 28.04
CA ARG A 276 4.62 -15.02 28.02
C ARG A 276 3.20 -15.37 28.45
N TYR A 277 2.73 -16.54 28.05
CA TYR A 277 1.49 -17.12 28.57
C TYR A 277 1.70 -17.80 29.91
#